data_ae5fa3cd2093f579c6736784e463e739
#
_entry.id   ae5fa3cd2093f579c6736784e463e739
#
_cell.length_a   1.000
_cell.length_b   1.000
_cell.length_c   1.000
_cell.angle_alpha   90.00
_cell.angle_beta   90.00
_cell.angle_gamma   90.00
#
_symmetry.space_group_name_H-M   'P 1'
#
loop_
_entity.id
_entity.type
_entity.pdbx_description
1 polymer ?
#
loop_
_entity_poly.entity_id
_entity_poly.type
_entity_poly.pdbx_seq_one_letter_code
_entity_poly.pdbx_strand_id
1 'polypeptide(L)'
;LAVNQEEVEALAALMTYKCALVEVPFGGSKGGLIINPRDWKPEEMERITRRFAQELAKRDLIHPSQNVPAPDVGTGEREMAWMADEYRRLNPTDLNAWACVTGKPVSKGGISGRTEATGRGVQYALRAFFDNKIDLKKTGLSSGLKGKRIIVQGLGNVGFHAALFLSLEDKALITHVLERDGSI
;
A
#
# COMPACT_ATOMS: atom_id res chain seq x y z
N LEU A 1 -16.17 -3.86 -1.76
CA LEU A 1 -15.39 -4.69 -2.71
C LEU A 1 -15.28 -6.07 -2.10
N ALA A 2 -15.79 -7.09 -2.78
CA ALA A 2 -15.63 -8.47 -2.37
C ALA A 2 -14.34 -8.99 -3.01
N VAL A 3 -13.38 -9.42 -2.18
CA VAL A 3 -12.18 -10.11 -2.64
C VAL A 3 -12.60 -11.41 -3.33
N ASN A 4 -12.14 -11.66 -4.56
CA ASN A 4 -12.34 -12.91 -5.28
C ASN A 4 -11.01 -13.39 -5.88
N GLN A 5 -10.98 -14.60 -6.39
CA GLN A 5 -9.76 -15.22 -6.89
C GLN A 5 -9.20 -14.48 -8.11
N GLU A 6 -10.04 -14.11 -9.07
CA GLU A 6 -9.60 -13.42 -10.30
C GLU A 6 -8.95 -12.06 -9.99
N GLU A 7 -9.54 -11.30 -9.04
CA GLU A 7 -8.95 -10.03 -8.59
C GLU A 7 -7.59 -10.26 -7.91
N VAL A 8 -7.47 -11.27 -7.06
CA VAL A 8 -6.21 -11.59 -6.37
C VAL A 8 -5.13 -12.01 -7.36
N GLU A 9 -5.45 -12.82 -8.36
CA GLU A 9 -4.52 -13.21 -9.42
C GLU A 9 -4.06 -12.02 -10.26
N ALA A 10 -4.98 -11.14 -10.66
CA ALA A 10 -4.66 -9.93 -11.41
C ALA A 10 -3.74 -8.99 -10.60
N LEU A 11 -4.04 -8.79 -9.31
CA LEU A 11 -3.22 -7.97 -8.43
C LEU A 11 -1.85 -8.59 -8.17
N ALA A 12 -1.74 -9.92 -8.05
CA ALA A 12 -0.47 -10.62 -7.91
C ALA A 12 0.41 -10.42 -9.16
N ALA A 13 -0.17 -10.49 -10.37
CA ALA A 13 0.53 -10.19 -11.61
C ALA A 13 1.05 -8.75 -11.63
N LEU A 14 0.23 -7.76 -11.25
CA LEU A 14 0.66 -6.36 -11.13
C LEU A 14 1.80 -6.18 -10.11
N MET A 15 1.78 -6.92 -9.00
CA MET A 15 2.88 -6.90 -8.03
C MET A 15 4.19 -7.43 -8.61
N THR A 16 4.16 -8.40 -9.53
CA THR A 16 5.36 -8.86 -10.25
C THR A 16 5.99 -7.72 -11.04
N TYR A 17 5.20 -6.97 -11.82
CA TYR A 17 5.69 -5.80 -12.54
C TYR A 17 6.22 -4.71 -11.61
N LYS A 18 5.51 -4.44 -10.51
CA LYS A 18 5.93 -3.45 -9.52
C LYS A 18 7.29 -3.78 -8.90
N CYS A 19 7.51 -5.04 -8.51
CA CYS A 19 8.80 -5.49 -7.97
C CYS A 19 9.92 -5.39 -9.01
N ALA A 20 9.66 -5.83 -10.24
CA ALA A 20 10.62 -5.78 -11.34
C ALA A 20 11.05 -4.34 -11.69
N LEU A 21 10.13 -3.40 -11.69
CA LEU A 21 10.40 -1.98 -12.00
C LEU A 21 11.39 -1.33 -11.04
N VAL A 22 11.47 -1.79 -9.81
CA VAL A 22 12.33 -1.24 -8.76
C VAL A 22 13.42 -2.23 -8.33
N GLU A 23 13.65 -3.29 -9.12
CA GLU A 23 14.68 -4.31 -8.92
C GLU A 23 14.61 -4.99 -7.53
N VAL A 24 13.40 -5.12 -6.98
CA VAL A 24 13.16 -5.91 -5.76
C VAL A 24 13.09 -7.38 -6.15
N PRO A 25 13.89 -8.28 -5.53
CA PRO A 25 14.03 -9.67 -5.95
C PRO A 25 12.90 -10.57 -5.46
N PHE A 26 11.65 -10.10 -5.56
CA PHE A 26 10.45 -10.89 -5.27
C PHE A 26 9.59 -11.02 -6.53
N GLY A 27 8.94 -12.18 -6.67
CA GLY A 27 7.79 -12.30 -7.55
C GLY A 27 6.57 -11.56 -6.99
N GLY A 28 5.47 -11.54 -7.75
CA GLY A 28 4.22 -10.96 -7.28
C GLY A 28 3.38 -11.98 -6.52
N SER A 29 2.83 -11.56 -5.40
CA SER A 29 1.77 -12.28 -4.71
C SER A 29 0.72 -11.32 -4.16
N LYS A 30 -0.46 -11.83 -3.92
CA LYS A 30 -1.57 -11.11 -3.31
C LYS A 30 -2.40 -12.07 -2.48
N GLY A 31 -3.06 -11.57 -1.45
CA GLY A 31 -3.96 -12.37 -0.65
C GLY A 31 -4.98 -11.49 0.05
N GLY A 32 -6.01 -12.09 0.60
CA GLY A 32 -7.02 -11.37 1.34
C GLY A 32 -8.03 -12.28 2.01
N LEU A 33 -8.88 -11.70 2.86
CA LEU A 33 -10.01 -12.33 3.49
C LEU A 33 -11.30 -11.66 3.02
N ILE A 34 -12.32 -12.46 2.73
CA ILE A 34 -13.66 -11.97 2.36
C ILE A 34 -14.40 -11.59 3.63
N ILE A 35 -14.01 -10.48 4.24
CA ILE A 35 -14.64 -9.92 5.42
C ILE A 35 -14.75 -8.40 5.29
N ASN A 36 -15.72 -7.80 5.96
CA ASN A 36 -15.77 -6.35 6.12
C ASN A 36 -15.22 -6.00 7.51
N PRO A 37 -14.06 -5.30 7.60
CA PRO A 37 -13.45 -4.97 8.89
C PRO A 37 -14.34 -4.13 9.82
N ARG A 38 -15.32 -3.42 9.27
CA ARG A 38 -16.26 -2.58 10.05
C ARG A 38 -17.28 -3.37 10.86
N ASP A 39 -17.48 -4.63 10.51
CA ASP A 39 -18.45 -5.51 11.19
C ASP A 39 -17.86 -6.19 12.44
N TRP A 40 -16.58 -5.94 12.72
CA TRP A 40 -15.84 -6.62 13.78
C TRP A 40 -15.21 -5.62 14.75
N LYS A 41 -15.20 -5.99 16.03
CA LYS A 41 -14.47 -5.22 17.06
C LYS A 41 -12.95 -5.39 16.89
N PRO A 42 -12.13 -4.44 17.38
CA PRO A 42 -10.68 -4.52 17.28
C PRO A 42 -10.07 -5.84 17.78
N GLU A 43 -10.60 -6.37 18.90
CA GLU A 43 -10.12 -7.61 19.49
C GLU A 43 -10.49 -8.86 18.65
N GLU A 44 -11.58 -8.77 17.93
CA GLU A 44 -12.02 -9.82 17.01
C GLU A 44 -11.16 -9.77 15.74
N MET A 45 -10.91 -8.57 15.21
CA MET A 45 -9.99 -8.36 14.09
C MET A 45 -8.57 -8.84 14.41
N GLU A 46 -8.10 -8.64 15.63
CA GLU A 46 -6.81 -9.19 16.05
C GLU A 46 -6.80 -10.72 16.00
N ARG A 47 -7.81 -11.37 16.52
CA ARG A 47 -7.92 -12.83 16.48
C ARG A 47 -8.00 -13.37 15.06
N ILE A 48 -8.78 -12.72 14.19
CA ILE A 48 -8.89 -13.08 12.77
C ILE A 48 -7.53 -12.92 12.09
N THR A 49 -6.86 -11.79 12.29
CA THR A 49 -5.55 -11.51 11.65
C THR A 49 -4.46 -12.48 12.12
N ARG A 50 -4.40 -12.77 13.42
CA ARG A 50 -3.46 -13.77 13.96
C ARG A 50 -3.74 -15.17 13.41
N ARG A 51 -5.02 -15.56 13.34
CA ARG A 51 -5.40 -16.84 12.73
C ARG A 51 -5.02 -16.91 11.25
N PHE A 52 -5.23 -15.84 10.52
CA PHE A 52 -4.80 -15.74 9.12
C PHE A 52 -3.29 -15.93 8.98
N ALA A 53 -2.49 -15.23 9.81
CA ALA A 53 -1.03 -15.41 9.83
C ALA A 53 -0.62 -16.86 10.13
N GLN A 54 -1.30 -17.55 11.06
CA GLN A 54 -1.07 -18.98 11.34
C GLN A 54 -1.32 -19.86 10.12
N GLU A 55 -2.43 -19.62 9.41
CA GLU A 55 -2.77 -20.41 8.23
C GLU A 55 -1.82 -20.14 7.05
N LEU A 56 -1.34 -18.91 6.91
CA LEU A 56 -0.30 -18.58 5.94
C LEU A 56 1.03 -19.27 6.28
N ALA A 57 1.45 -19.23 7.55
CA ALA A 57 2.69 -19.85 8.00
C ALA A 57 2.66 -21.38 7.81
N LYS A 58 1.55 -22.04 8.12
CA LYS A 58 1.39 -23.49 7.91
C LYS A 58 1.52 -23.93 6.44
N ARG A 59 1.31 -23.02 5.50
CA ARG A 59 1.32 -23.29 4.06
C ARG A 59 2.55 -22.69 3.37
N ASP A 60 3.52 -22.20 4.13
CA ASP A 60 4.68 -21.48 3.63
C ASP A 60 4.34 -20.27 2.74
N LEU A 61 3.20 -19.64 3.03
CA LEU A 61 2.72 -18.44 2.32
C LEU A 61 3.07 -17.13 3.04
N ILE A 62 3.87 -17.19 4.10
CA ILE A 62 4.50 -16.05 4.78
C ILE A 62 5.87 -16.48 5.26
N HIS A 63 6.92 -15.80 4.80
CA HIS A 63 8.28 -16.12 5.16
C HIS A 63 9.21 -14.95 4.81
N PRO A 64 10.19 -14.57 5.67
CA PRO A 64 11.08 -13.42 5.45
C PRO A 64 11.84 -13.43 4.12
N SER A 65 12.15 -14.61 3.57
CA SER A 65 12.93 -14.75 2.34
C SER A 65 12.14 -15.20 1.11
N GLN A 66 10.84 -15.46 1.24
CA GLN A 66 10.05 -16.04 0.13
C GLN A 66 8.81 -15.21 -0.20
N ASN A 67 8.01 -14.88 0.80
CA ASN A 67 6.75 -14.17 0.59
C ASN A 67 6.45 -13.25 1.78
N VAL A 68 6.54 -11.95 1.55
CA VAL A 68 6.47 -10.91 2.58
C VAL A 68 5.23 -10.04 2.36
N PRO A 69 4.11 -10.31 3.05
CA PRO A 69 2.92 -9.49 2.97
C PRO A 69 3.16 -8.02 3.37
N ALA A 70 2.35 -7.14 2.77
CA ALA A 70 2.29 -5.72 3.06
C ALA A 70 0.84 -5.30 3.35
N PRO A 71 0.61 -4.17 4.03
CA PRO A 71 -0.74 -3.66 4.23
C PRO A 71 -1.36 -3.18 2.91
N ASP A 72 -2.66 -3.42 2.76
CA ASP A 72 -3.49 -2.98 1.66
C ASP A 72 -4.89 -2.61 2.17
N VAL A 73 -5.89 -2.53 1.30
CA VAL A 73 -7.27 -2.17 1.68
C VAL A 73 -7.75 -2.97 2.88
N GLY A 74 -8.19 -2.28 3.92
CA GLY A 74 -8.68 -2.86 5.17
C GLY A 74 -7.61 -3.30 6.17
N THR A 75 -6.32 -3.07 5.86
CA THR A 75 -5.19 -3.37 6.76
C THR A 75 -4.24 -2.19 6.88
N GLY A 76 -3.50 -2.14 7.99
CA GLY A 76 -2.52 -1.09 8.28
C GLY A 76 -1.40 -1.59 9.19
N GLU A 77 -0.69 -0.67 9.81
CA GLU A 77 0.42 -0.97 10.73
C GLU A 77 0.01 -1.91 11.86
N ARG A 78 -1.20 -1.78 12.35
CA ARG A 78 -1.76 -2.59 13.45
C ARG A 78 -1.86 -4.06 13.06
N GLU A 79 -2.46 -4.35 11.92
CA GLU A 79 -2.63 -5.71 11.40
C GLU A 79 -1.26 -6.33 11.08
N MET A 80 -0.35 -5.57 10.50
CA MET A 80 1.01 -6.03 10.22
C MET A 80 1.77 -6.34 11.52
N ALA A 81 1.57 -5.55 12.57
CA ALA A 81 2.14 -5.84 13.89
C ALA A 81 1.63 -7.17 14.45
N TRP A 82 0.33 -7.44 14.38
CA TRP A 82 -0.25 -8.69 14.83
C TRP A 82 0.25 -9.90 14.03
N MET A 83 0.38 -9.76 12.70
CA MET A 83 0.94 -10.82 11.85
C MET A 83 2.39 -11.13 12.21
N ALA A 84 3.22 -10.09 12.39
CA ALA A 84 4.63 -10.26 12.76
C ALA A 84 4.79 -10.89 14.14
N ASP A 85 4.03 -10.44 15.14
CA ASP A 85 4.03 -11.04 16.48
C ASP A 85 3.66 -12.52 16.44
N GLU A 86 2.63 -12.86 15.64
CA GLU A 86 2.15 -14.24 15.53
C GLU A 86 3.15 -15.13 14.80
N TYR A 87 3.75 -14.65 13.71
CA TYR A 87 4.78 -15.38 12.98
C TYR A 87 5.99 -15.69 13.87
N ARG A 88 6.47 -14.70 14.65
CA ARG A 88 7.56 -14.88 15.60
C ARG A 88 7.24 -15.92 16.67
N ARG A 89 6.02 -15.91 17.18
CA ARG A 89 5.56 -16.89 18.18
C ARG A 89 5.62 -18.32 17.63
N LEU A 90 5.33 -18.50 16.34
CA LEU A 90 5.37 -19.81 15.66
C LEU A 90 6.78 -20.21 15.28
N ASN A 91 7.69 -19.25 15.05
CA ASN A 91 9.05 -19.45 14.59
C ASN A 91 10.07 -18.79 15.55
N PRO A 92 10.18 -19.25 16.80
CA PRO A 92 10.96 -18.57 17.84
C PRO A 92 12.48 -18.61 17.58
N THR A 93 12.95 -19.52 16.74
CA THR A 93 14.38 -19.67 16.39
C THR A 93 14.77 -18.90 15.13
N ASP A 94 13.81 -18.34 14.40
CA ASP A 94 14.09 -17.53 13.21
C ASP A 94 14.52 -16.11 13.61
N LEU A 95 15.81 -15.82 13.44
CA LEU A 95 16.39 -14.50 13.73
C LEU A 95 15.80 -13.40 12.85
N ASN A 96 15.30 -13.75 11.66
CA ASN A 96 14.70 -12.83 10.71
C ASN A 96 13.17 -12.74 10.81
N ALA A 97 12.56 -13.36 11.81
CA ALA A 97 11.10 -13.46 11.92
C ALA A 97 10.37 -12.10 11.81
N TRP A 98 10.97 -11.01 12.27
CA TRP A 98 10.40 -9.67 12.10
C TRP A 98 10.28 -9.21 10.64
N ALA A 99 11.07 -9.75 9.74
CA ALA A 99 11.05 -9.42 8.32
C ALA A 99 9.93 -10.14 7.54
N CYS A 100 9.11 -10.94 8.19
CA CYS A 100 8.03 -11.71 7.56
C CYS A 100 6.91 -10.85 6.94
N VAL A 101 6.75 -9.59 7.35
CA VAL A 101 5.82 -8.61 6.77
C VAL A 101 6.44 -7.23 6.71
N THR A 102 5.98 -6.39 5.79
CA THR A 102 6.32 -4.96 5.72
C THR A 102 5.23 -4.09 6.35
N GLY A 103 5.47 -2.77 6.47
CA GLY A 103 4.45 -1.83 6.94
C GLY A 103 4.08 -1.95 8.43
N LYS A 104 4.93 -2.58 9.24
CA LYS A 104 4.83 -2.59 10.70
C LYS A 104 5.14 -1.20 11.26
N PRO A 105 4.67 -0.89 12.49
CA PRO A 105 5.14 0.28 13.24
C PRO A 105 6.68 0.29 13.38
N VAL A 106 7.29 1.47 13.39
CA VAL A 106 8.75 1.63 13.57
C VAL A 106 9.22 0.97 14.87
N SER A 107 8.44 1.08 15.95
CA SER A 107 8.71 0.42 17.22
C SER A 107 8.75 -1.11 17.17
N LYS A 108 8.25 -1.71 16.09
CA LYS A 108 8.25 -3.16 15.83
C LYS A 108 9.12 -3.54 14.61
N GLY A 109 10.15 -2.75 14.32
CA GLY A 109 11.05 -3.00 13.21
C GLY A 109 10.53 -2.58 11.84
N GLY A 110 9.53 -1.68 11.81
CA GLY A 110 9.06 -1.03 10.59
C GLY A 110 10.03 0.04 10.09
N ILE A 111 9.84 0.48 8.85
CA ILE A 111 10.64 1.52 8.21
C ILE A 111 9.87 2.84 8.25
N SER A 112 10.56 3.92 8.66
CA SER A 112 10.00 5.28 8.61
C SER A 112 9.70 5.69 7.15
N GLY A 113 8.65 6.50 6.94
CA GLY A 113 8.26 6.96 5.62
C GLY A 113 7.31 6.02 4.86
N ARG A 114 7.00 4.84 5.39
CA ARG A 114 6.11 3.88 4.70
C ARG A 114 4.70 4.41 4.54
N THR A 115 4.20 5.16 5.51
CA THR A 115 2.82 5.66 5.52
C THR A 115 2.55 6.57 4.33
N GLU A 116 3.44 7.51 4.05
CA GLU A 116 3.31 8.47 2.96
C GLU A 116 3.92 8.01 1.63
N ALA A 117 4.66 6.91 1.61
CA ALA A 117 5.47 6.49 0.45
C ALA A 117 4.65 6.32 -0.84
N THR A 118 3.43 5.80 -0.78
CA THR A 118 2.60 5.62 -1.97
C THR A 118 2.13 6.96 -2.54
N GLY A 119 1.70 7.89 -1.68
CA GLY A 119 1.36 9.26 -2.10
C GLY A 119 2.58 10.01 -2.67
N ARG A 120 3.76 9.79 -2.10
CA ARG A 120 5.04 10.31 -2.62
C ARG A 120 5.35 9.75 -4.01
N GLY A 121 5.10 8.46 -4.22
CA GLY A 121 5.26 7.82 -5.53
C GLY A 121 4.33 8.41 -6.60
N VAL A 122 3.10 8.73 -6.26
CA VAL A 122 2.16 9.44 -7.15
C VAL A 122 2.72 10.80 -7.55
N GLN A 123 3.24 11.57 -6.59
CA GLN A 123 3.87 12.85 -6.87
C GLN A 123 5.05 12.72 -7.84
N TYR A 124 5.94 11.76 -7.61
CA TYR A 124 7.10 11.55 -8.48
C TYR A 124 6.70 11.14 -9.90
N ALA A 125 5.71 10.27 -10.04
CA ALA A 125 5.19 9.89 -11.35
C ALA A 125 4.61 11.08 -12.10
N LEU A 126 3.85 11.95 -11.43
CA LEU A 126 3.32 13.17 -12.03
C LEU A 126 4.43 14.17 -12.40
N ARG A 127 5.44 14.35 -11.56
CA ARG A 127 6.62 15.17 -11.90
C ARG A 127 7.28 14.65 -13.17
N ALA A 128 7.59 13.35 -13.23
CA ALA A 128 8.20 12.72 -14.40
C ALA A 128 7.36 12.91 -15.68
N PHE A 129 6.05 12.75 -15.58
CA PHE A 129 5.14 12.99 -16.71
C PHE A 129 5.15 14.45 -17.17
N PHE A 130 5.03 15.40 -16.23
CA PHE A 130 4.97 16.84 -16.57
C PHE A 130 6.32 17.44 -16.96
N ASP A 131 7.42 16.71 -16.78
CA ASP A 131 8.75 17.08 -17.27
C ASP A 131 9.07 16.43 -18.64
N ASN A 132 8.29 15.43 -19.07
CA ASN A 132 8.46 14.75 -20.36
C ASN A 132 7.78 15.52 -21.50
N LYS A 133 8.56 16.21 -22.30
CA LYS A 133 8.07 17.00 -23.44
C LYS A 133 7.33 16.18 -24.51
N ILE A 134 7.66 14.91 -24.67
CA ILE A 134 7.03 14.03 -25.69
C ILE A 134 5.59 13.72 -25.28
N ASP A 135 5.38 13.36 -24.02
CA ASP A 135 4.06 13.02 -23.50
C ASP A 135 3.18 14.27 -23.42
N LEU A 136 3.72 15.38 -22.97
CA LEU A 136 3.00 16.65 -22.88
C LEU A 136 2.52 17.17 -24.25
N LYS A 137 3.30 16.99 -25.29
CA LYS A 137 2.91 17.41 -26.64
C LYS A 137 1.59 16.78 -27.10
N LYS A 138 1.30 15.56 -26.63
CA LYS A 138 0.04 14.86 -26.96
C LYS A 138 -1.16 15.35 -26.16
N THR A 139 -0.94 15.96 -25.02
CA THR A 139 -2.00 16.37 -24.09
C THR A 139 -2.40 17.83 -24.20
N GLY A 140 -1.58 18.67 -24.82
CA GLY A 140 -1.77 20.12 -24.87
C GLY A 140 -1.51 20.82 -23.50
N LEU A 141 -0.98 20.09 -22.52
CA LEU A 141 -0.66 20.65 -21.20
C LEU A 141 0.73 21.30 -21.18
N SER A 142 0.91 22.33 -20.37
CA SER A 142 2.20 22.95 -20.12
C SER A 142 3.07 22.11 -19.18
N SER A 143 4.39 22.27 -19.26
CA SER A 143 5.36 21.62 -18.37
C SER A 143 5.22 22.08 -16.91
N GLY A 144 5.63 21.22 -15.98
CA GLY A 144 5.64 21.46 -14.55
C GLY A 144 4.25 21.36 -13.89
N LEU A 145 4.23 21.29 -12.58
CA LEU A 145 3.01 21.12 -11.78
C LEU A 145 2.49 22.41 -11.16
N LYS A 146 3.31 23.46 -11.08
CA LYS A 146 2.95 24.73 -10.45
C LYS A 146 1.70 25.35 -11.10
N GLY A 147 0.70 25.62 -10.26
CA GLY A 147 -0.56 26.24 -10.67
C GLY A 147 -1.54 25.32 -11.42
N LYS A 148 -1.17 24.06 -11.65
CA LYS A 148 -2.10 23.09 -12.24
C LYS A 148 -3.23 22.79 -11.27
N ARG A 149 -4.45 22.72 -11.81
CA ARG A 149 -5.65 22.35 -11.06
C ARG A 149 -5.75 20.82 -11.07
N ILE A 150 -5.84 20.25 -9.87
CA ILE A 150 -5.90 18.80 -9.66
C ILE A 150 -7.16 18.46 -8.87
N ILE A 151 -7.84 17.43 -9.30
CA ILE A 151 -8.95 16.80 -8.57
C ILE A 151 -8.44 15.47 -8.02
N VAL A 152 -8.69 15.24 -6.73
CA VAL A 152 -8.29 13.99 -6.05
C VAL A 152 -9.53 13.16 -5.79
N GLN A 153 -9.55 11.93 -6.29
CA GLN A 153 -10.59 10.96 -5.96
C GLN A 153 -10.12 10.05 -4.82
N GLY A 154 -10.82 10.12 -3.70
CA GLY A 154 -10.47 9.40 -2.48
C GLY A 154 -9.41 10.13 -1.64
N LEU A 155 -9.76 10.50 -0.41
CA LEU A 155 -8.84 11.16 0.54
C LEU A 155 -8.34 10.18 1.62
N GLY A 156 -8.20 8.92 1.27
CA GLY A 156 -7.52 7.93 2.10
C GLY A 156 -6.01 8.20 2.17
N ASN A 157 -5.24 7.24 2.69
CA ASN A 157 -3.80 7.41 2.90
C ASN A 157 -3.06 7.91 1.65
N VAL A 158 -3.32 7.34 0.48
CA VAL A 158 -2.63 7.70 -0.76
C VAL A 158 -3.05 9.08 -1.25
N GLY A 159 -4.37 9.32 -1.37
CA GLY A 159 -4.89 10.59 -1.88
C GLY A 159 -4.53 11.78 -1.00
N PHE A 160 -4.60 11.62 0.33
CA PHE A 160 -4.22 12.65 1.29
C PHE A 160 -2.74 13.06 1.11
N HIS A 161 -1.82 12.09 1.13
CA HIS A 161 -0.39 12.40 1.01
C HIS A 161 -0.01 12.90 -0.38
N ALA A 162 -0.62 12.37 -1.45
CA ALA A 162 -0.42 12.89 -2.80
C ALA A 162 -0.87 14.35 -2.91
N ALA A 163 -2.08 14.66 -2.43
CA ALA A 163 -2.59 16.04 -2.41
C ALA A 163 -1.69 16.98 -1.61
N LEU A 164 -1.25 16.54 -0.42
CA LEU A 164 -0.37 17.29 0.45
C LEU A 164 0.95 17.67 -0.24
N PHE A 165 1.64 16.68 -0.81
CA PHE A 165 2.94 16.91 -1.47
C PHE A 165 2.81 17.74 -2.74
N LEU A 166 1.81 17.45 -3.58
CA LEU A 166 1.56 18.23 -4.80
C LEU A 166 1.24 19.70 -4.48
N SER A 167 0.47 19.95 -3.42
CA SER A 167 0.15 21.30 -2.99
C SER A 167 1.34 22.02 -2.36
N LEU A 168 1.98 21.41 -1.36
CA LEU A 168 3.02 22.07 -0.58
C LEU A 168 4.36 22.22 -1.33
N GLU A 169 4.75 21.19 -2.06
CA GLU A 169 6.07 21.17 -2.71
C GLU A 169 6.00 21.66 -4.17
N ASP A 170 5.03 21.18 -4.94
CA ASP A 170 4.91 21.50 -6.36
C ASP A 170 4.04 22.73 -6.66
N LYS A 171 3.39 23.29 -5.64
CA LYS A 171 2.49 24.45 -5.77
C LYS A 171 1.34 24.20 -6.75
N ALA A 172 0.90 22.94 -6.87
CA ALA A 172 -0.33 22.60 -7.57
C ALA A 172 -1.56 23.04 -6.75
N LEU A 173 -2.67 23.23 -7.40
CA LEU A 173 -3.93 23.66 -6.78
C LEU A 173 -4.87 22.45 -6.67
N ILE A 174 -5.05 21.92 -5.47
CA ILE A 174 -6.07 20.90 -5.23
C ILE A 174 -7.42 21.62 -5.18
N THR A 175 -8.21 21.42 -6.23
CA THR A 175 -9.46 22.18 -6.40
C THR A 175 -10.70 21.45 -5.93
N HIS A 176 -10.68 20.12 -5.95
CA HIS A 176 -11.78 19.27 -5.50
C HIS A 176 -11.26 17.98 -4.93
N VAL A 177 -11.98 17.46 -3.95
CA VAL A 177 -11.82 16.09 -3.44
C VAL A 177 -13.15 15.38 -3.67
N LEU A 178 -13.09 14.23 -4.36
CA LEU A 178 -14.25 13.37 -4.60
C LEU A 178 -14.21 12.21 -3.62
N GLU A 179 -15.24 12.06 -2.83
CA GLU A 179 -15.44 10.93 -1.92
C GLU A 179 -16.70 10.16 -2.30
N ARG A 180 -16.89 9.01 -1.68
CA ARG A 180 -18.04 8.15 -1.96
C ARG A 180 -19.39 8.86 -1.79
N ASP A 181 -19.46 9.72 -0.78
CA ASP A 181 -20.70 10.33 -0.34
C ASP A 181 -20.81 11.82 -0.75
N GLY A 182 -19.88 12.31 -1.58
CA GLY A 182 -19.90 13.69 -2.08
C GLY A 182 -18.56 14.24 -2.53
N SER A 183 -18.53 15.51 -2.83
CA SER A 183 -17.31 16.25 -3.22
C SER A 183 -17.18 17.55 -2.43
N ILE A 184 -15.96 17.94 -2.15
CA ILE A 184 -15.57 19.20 -1.53
C ILE A 184 -14.68 19.96 -2.52
#